data_c0d84485b9077d49ffc6af49b8dbd509
#
_entry.id   c0d84485b9077d49ffc6af49b8dbd509
#
_cell.length_a   1.000
_cell.length_b   1.000
_cell.length_c   1.000
_cell.angle_alpha   90.00
_cell.angle_beta   90.00
_cell.angle_gamma   90.00
#
_symmetry.space_group_name_H-M   'P 1'
#
loop_
_entity.id
_entity.type
_entity.pdbx_description
1 polymer ?
#
loop_
_entity_poly.entity_id
_entity_poly.type
_entity_poly.pdbx_seq_one_letter_code
_entity_poly.pdbx_strand_id
1 'polypeptide(L)'
;MEFQASALCMQRYKIKPNAFNRVMTLFNQTIKPKNTFNGYYIIACDGSDLNIPFMKDHPELIVKSKKGKDFCQIHLNALYDCLNGVYWNAEMITPNKKRESGALITMTKRKYYLEKSIIVCDRGYVSYKLMADFIEKGQKFVIRSKDINIRNDYPSDPADF
;
A
#
# COMPACT_ATOMS: atom_id res chain seq x y z
N MET A 1 21.72 -1.00 -34.66
CA MET A 1 22.52 -1.11 -33.43
C MET A 1 21.85 -2.19 -32.59
N GLU A 2 22.36 -3.42 -32.62
CA GLU A 2 21.82 -4.52 -31.83
C GLU A 2 22.31 -4.41 -30.38
N PHE A 3 21.40 -4.23 -29.45
CA PHE A 3 21.72 -4.26 -28.02
C PHE A 3 21.78 -5.70 -27.54
N GLN A 4 22.93 -6.12 -27.04
CA GLN A 4 23.05 -7.43 -26.40
C GLN A 4 22.24 -7.44 -25.09
N ALA A 5 21.42 -8.47 -24.87
CA ALA A 5 20.59 -8.64 -23.66
C ALA A 5 21.43 -8.59 -22.38
N SER A 6 22.70 -9.08 -22.43
CA SER A 6 23.65 -9.03 -21.33
C SER A 6 24.01 -7.60 -20.92
N ALA A 7 24.17 -6.67 -21.87
CA ALA A 7 24.48 -5.28 -21.58
C ALA A 7 23.32 -4.61 -20.83
N LEU A 8 22.06 -4.87 -21.20
CA LEU A 8 20.90 -4.36 -20.49
C LEU A 8 20.83 -4.90 -19.05
N CYS A 9 21.06 -6.20 -18.86
CA CYS A 9 21.09 -6.82 -17.54
C CYS A 9 22.15 -6.16 -16.64
N MET A 10 23.37 -5.93 -17.15
CA MET A 10 24.43 -5.27 -16.39
C MET A 10 24.12 -3.82 -16.03
N GLN A 11 23.42 -3.08 -16.89
CA GLN A 11 23.02 -1.70 -16.59
C GLN A 11 21.95 -1.61 -15.49
N ARG A 12 21.14 -2.65 -15.29
CA ARG A 12 20.12 -2.69 -14.22
C ARG A 12 20.72 -2.53 -12.82
N TYR A 13 21.94 -3.02 -12.59
CA TYR A 13 22.62 -2.87 -11.29
C TYR A 13 23.00 -1.42 -10.96
N LYS A 14 22.99 -0.52 -11.95
CA LYS A 14 23.24 0.91 -11.75
C LYS A 14 21.99 1.69 -11.33
N ILE A 15 20.80 1.08 -11.40
CA ILE A 15 19.54 1.72 -11.02
C ILE A 15 19.51 1.83 -9.50
N LYS A 16 19.41 3.06 -9.00
CA LYS A 16 19.27 3.29 -7.55
C LYS A 16 17.93 2.73 -7.05
N PRO A 17 17.86 2.16 -5.83
CA PRO A 17 16.65 1.55 -5.28
C PRO A 17 15.41 2.48 -5.29
N ASN A 18 15.62 3.79 -5.11
CA ASN A 18 14.54 4.78 -5.09
C ASN A 18 14.14 5.31 -6.48
N ALA A 19 14.78 4.84 -7.57
CA ALA A 19 14.52 5.36 -8.92
C ALA A 19 13.06 5.15 -9.34
N PHE A 20 12.51 3.97 -9.07
CA PHE A 20 11.12 3.66 -9.42
C PHE A 20 10.12 4.50 -8.65
N ASN A 21 10.32 4.73 -7.35
CA ASN A 21 9.49 5.62 -6.55
C ASN A 21 9.55 7.06 -7.09
N ARG A 22 10.75 7.52 -7.50
CA ARG A 22 10.90 8.85 -8.09
C ARG A 22 10.19 8.96 -9.43
N VAL A 23 10.32 7.96 -10.30
CA VAL A 23 9.60 7.92 -11.60
C VAL A 23 8.10 7.96 -11.38
N MET A 24 7.57 7.14 -10.47
CA MET A 24 6.14 7.13 -10.11
C MET A 24 5.69 8.50 -9.60
N THR A 25 6.47 9.13 -8.72
CA THR A 25 6.17 10.47 -8.19
C THR A 25 6.12 11.52 -9.31
N LEU A 26 7.13 11.55 -10.18
CA LEU A 26 7.18 12.49 -11.31
C LEU A 26 6.03 12.25 -12.29
N PHE A 27 5.73 11.00 -12.59
CA PHE A 27 4.59 10.63 -13.43
C PHE A 27 3.28 11.12 -12.82
N ASN A 28 3.06 10.86 -11.52
CA ASN A 28 1.84 11.28 -10.83
C ASN A 28 1.66 12.81 -10.82
N GLN A 29 2.73 13.59 -10.80
CA GLN A 29 2.66 15.05 -10.90
C GLN A 29 2.13 15.54 -12.26
N THR A 30 2.22 14.74 -13.32
CA THR A 30 1.67 15.06 -14.64
C THR A 30 0.18 14.75 -14.77
N ILE A 31 -0.35 13.90 -13.85
CA ILE A 31 -1.74 13.44 -13.91
C ILE A 31 -2.65 14.51 -13.29
N LYS A 32 -3.74 14.81 -14.02
CA LYS A 32 -4.82 15.67 -13.54
C LYS A 32 -6.09 14.83 -13.42
N PRO A 33 -6.31 14.16 -12.29
CA PRO A 33 -7.51 13.34 -12.12
C PRO A 33 -8.75 14.23 -12.13
N LYS A 34 -9.79 13.77 -12.85
CA LYS A 34 -11.02 14.55 -13.05
C LYS A 34 -12.23 13.92 -12.38
N ASN A 35 -12.22 12.61 -12.23
CA ASN A 35 -13.37 11.86 -11.73
C ASN A 35 -13.37 11.84 -10.21
N THR A 36 -14.49 12.25 -9.62
CA THR A 36 -14.69 12.25 -8.16
C THR A 36 -16.08 11.71 -7.83
N PHE A 37 -16.24 11.19 -6.63
CA PHE A 37 -17.54 10.85 -6.03
C PHE A 37 -17.89 11.92 -4.99
N ASN A 38 -18.91 12.72 -5.26
CA ASN A 38 -19.32 13.84 -4.41
C ASN A 38 -18.13 14.77 -4.01
N GLY A 39 -17.21 15.02 -4.96
CA GLY A 39 -16.05 15.85 -4.74
C GLY A 39 -14.88 15.17 -4.03
N TYR A 40 -14.95 13.85 -3.77
CA TYR A 40 -13.89 13.07 -3.17
C TYR A 40 -13.29 12.07 -4.16
N TYR A 41 -11.98 11.88 -4.09
CA TYR A 41 -11.30 10.77 -4.75
C TYR A 41 -11.45 9.49 -3.92
N ILE A 42 -11.70 8.36 -4.57
CA ILE A 42 -11.85 7.06 -3.91
C ILE A 42 -10.55 6.29 -4.07
N ILE A 43 -9.81 6.20 -2.98
CA ILE A 43 -8.47 5.59 -2.95
C ILE A 43 -8.54 4.24 -2.25
N ALA A 44 -8.49 3.17 -3.01
CA ALA A 44 -8.36 1.82 -2.44
C ALA A 44 -6.93 1.58 -1.95
N CYS A 45 -6.80 0.94 -0.80
CA CYS A 45 -5.53 0.40 -0.33
C CYS A 45 -5.64 -1.12 -0.22
N ASP A 46 -4.75 -1.80 -0.90
CA ASP A 46 -4.67 -3.26 -0.85
C ASP A 46 -3.21 -3.74 -0.87
N GLY A 47 -3.01 -4.94 -0.36
CA GLY A 47 -1.72 -5.60 -0.28
C GLY A 47 -1.68 -6.91 -1.05
N SER A 48 -0.57 -7.15 -1.75
CA SER A 48 -0.35 -8.38 -2.51
C SER A 48 1.01 -8.98 -2.21
N ASP A 49 1.05 -10.29 -2.05
CA ASP A 49 2.29 -11.03 -1.89
C ASP A 49 2.87 -11.36 -3.27
N LEU A 50 4.09 -10.93 -3.53
CA LEU A 50 4.81 -11.15 -4.77
C LEU A 50 5.96 -12.13 -4.56
N ASN A 51 5.91 -13.29 -5.19
CA ASN A 51 7.03 -14.22 -5.22
C ASN A 51 8.13 -13.66 -6.12
N ILE A 52 9.35 -13.66 -5.61
CA ILE A 52 10.53 -13.19 -6.32
C ILE A 52 11.56 -14.32 -6.46
N PRO A 53 12.53 -14.21 -7.36
CA PRO A 53 13.62 -15.17 -7.46
C PRO A 53 14.27 -15.42 -6.10
N PHE A 54 14.67 -16.69 -5.84
CA PHE A 54 15.28 -17.04 -4.56
C PHE A 54 16.61 -16.32 -4.36
N MET A 55 16.75 -15.60 -3.25
CA MET A 55 17.90 -14.78 -2.89
C MET A 55 18.45 -15.26 -1.55
N LYS A 56 19.47 -16.11 -1.60
CA LYS A 56 20.06 -16.73 -0.40
C LYS A 56 20.64 -15.71 0.59
N ASP A 57 21.19 -14.61 0.06
CA ASP A 57 21.88 -13.57 0.83
C ASP A 57 20.91 -12.57 1.49
N HIS A 58 19.58 -12.77 1.31
CA HIS A 58 18.53 -11.93 1.84
C HIS A 58 17.54 -12.72 2.73
N PRO A 59 17.98 -13.14 3.94
CA PRO A 59 17.16 -13.96 4.82
C PRO A 59 15.83 -13.31 5.22
N GLU A 60 15.76 -11.98 5.23
CA GLU A 60 14.56 -11.21 5.52
C GLU A 60 13.43 -11.38 4.49
N LEU A 61 13.77 -11.86 3.27
CA LEU A 61 12.82 -12.12 2.19
C LEU A 61 12.38 -13.58 2.13
N ILE A 62 13.03 -14.47 2.90
CA ILE A 62 12.77 -15.91 2.85
C ILE A 62 11.54 -16.25 3.66
N VAL A 63 10.57 -16.89 3.01
CA VAL A 63 9.39 -17.51 3.64
C VAL A 63 9.65 -19.00 3.77
N LYS A 64 9.60 -19.50 5.01
CA LYS A 64 9.74 -20.92 5.32
C LYS A 64 8.49 -21.68 4.91
N SER A 65 8.63 -22.68 4.06
CA SER A 65 7.53 -23.55 3.67
C SER A 65 7.40 -24.73 4.62
N LYS A 66 6.17 -25.04 5.03
CA LYS A 66 5.89 -26.22 5.86
C LYS A 66 5.93 -27.54 5.07
N LYS A 67 5.72 -27.51 3.77
CA LYS A 67 5.53 -28.70 2.92
C LYS A 67 6.33 -28.68 1.60
N GLY A 68 7.24 -27.75 1.43
CA GLY A 68 7.99 -27.61 0.19
C GLY A 68 9.30 -26.86 0.36
N LYS A 69 9.85 -26.38 -0.74
CA LYS A 69 11.06 -25.56 -0.73
C LYS A 69 10.75 -24.16 -0.23
N ASP A 70 11.67 -23.58 0.56
CA ASP A 70 11.62 -22.17 0.93
C ASP A 70 11.64 -21.29 -0.33
N PHE A 71 10.98 -20.15 -0.27
CA PHE A 71 10.89 -19.21 -1.38
C PHE A 71 11.07 -17.77 -0.89
N CYS A 72 11.40 -16.87 -1.78
CA CYS A 72 11.49 -15.44 -1.46
C CYS A 72 10.22 -14.70 -1.88
N GLN A 73 9.79 -13.78 -1.03
CA GLN A 73 8.57 -13.01 -1.22
C GLN A 73 8.76 -11.57 -0.74
N ILE A 74 8.07 -10.64 -1.34
CA ILE A 74 7.84 -9.29 -0.85
C ILE A 74 6.34 -9.04 -0.75
N HIS A 75 5.93 -8.21 0.21
CA HIS A 75 4.56 -7.76 0.33
C HIS A 75 4.47 -6.33 -0.19
N LEU A 76 3.70 -6.13 -1.27
CA LEU A 76 3.46 -4.84 -1.90
C LEU A 76 2.12 -4.30 -1.44
N ASN A 77 2.10 -3.12 -0.84
CA ASN A 77 0.89 -2.35 -0.59
C ASN A 77 0.82 -1.19 -1.56
N ALA A 78 -0.36 -0.86 -2.06
CA ALA A 78 -0.53 0.23 -3.01
C ALA A 78 -1.78 1.05 -2.71
N LEU A 79 -1.71 2.34 -3.06
CA LEU A 79 -2.84 3.27 -3.07
C LEU A 79 -3.29 3.47 -4.51
N TYR A 80 -4.52 3.04 -4.81
CA TYR A 80 -5.10 3.07 -6.15
C TYR A 80 -6.35 3.93 -6.20
N ASP A 81 -6.37 4.90 -7.11
CA ASP A 81 -7.55 5.72 -7.40
C ASP A 81 -8.52 4.93 -8.28
N CYS A 82 -9.63 4.50 -7.68
CA CYS A 82 -10.62 3.66 -8.34
C CYS A 82 -11.36 4.35 -9.49
N LEU A 83 -11.48 5.68 -9.44
CA LEU A 83 -12.24 6.44 -10.42
C LEU A 83 -11.38 6.92 -11.60
N ASN A 84 -10.08 7.07 -11.39
CA ASN A 84 -9.16 7.57 -12.40
C ASN A 84 -8.15 6.52 -12.89
N GLY A 85 -8.11 5.33 -12.30
CA GLY A 85 -7.24 4.24 -12.73
C GLY A 85 -5.74 4.48 -12.48
N VAL A 86 -5.39 5.18 -11.40
CA VAL A 86 -4.03 5.62 -11.11
C VAL A 86 -3.52 5.06 -9.79
N TYR A 87 -2.27 4.57 -9.79
CA TYR A 87 -1.56 4.25 -8.55
C TYR A 87 -0.84 5.50 -8.00
N TRP A 88 -1.27 5.96 -6.84
CA TRP A 88 -0.68 7.16 -6.21
C TRP A 88 0.57 6.87 -5.40
N ASN A 89 0.63 5.74 -4.74
CA ASN A 89 1.77 5.36 -3.90
C ASN A 89 1.86 3.85 -3.77
N ALA A 90 3.05 3.36 -3.46
CA ALA A 90 3.30 1.96 -3.17
C ALA A 90 4.38 1.81 -2.09
N GLU A 91 4.25 0.79 -1.25
CA GLU A 91 5.20 0.44 -0.22
C GLU A 91 5.48 -1.06 -0.25
N MET A 92 6.76 -1.42 -0.35
CA MET A 92 7.21 -2.80 -0.29
C MET A 92 7.76 -3.10 1.09
N ILE A 93 7.26 -4.16 1.71
CA ILE A 93 7.72 -4.62 3.02
C ILE A 93 8.14 -6.08 2.95
N THR A 94 9.03 -6.47 3.85
CA THR A 94 9.48 -7.87 3.95
C THR A 94 8.39 -8.73 4.60
N PRO A 95 8.29 -10.04 4.30
CA PRO A 95 7.28 -10.94 4.85
C PRO A 95 7.23 -10.93 6.39
N ASN A 96 8.40 -10.85 7.02
CA ASN A 96 8.54 -10.85 8.49
C ASN A 96 8.01 -9.56 9.15
N LYS A 97 7.84 -8.48 8.38
CA LYS A 97 7.35 -7.17 8.83
C LYS A 97 5.97 -6.86 8.26
N LYS A 98 5.23 -7.87 7.82
CA LYS A 98 3.91 -7.73 7.20
C LYS A 98 2.92 -7.07 8.17
N ARG A 99 2.87 -5.75 8.14
CA ARG A 99 1.91 -4.90 8.85
C ARG A 99 1.29 -3.92 7.85
N GLU A 100 0.19 -4.31 7.24
CA GLU A 100 -0.52 -3.54 6.22
C GLU A 100 -0.89 -2.14 6.71
N SER A 101 -1.41 -2.02 7.94
CA SER A 101 -1.71 -0.72 8.56
C SER A 101 -0.47 0.17 8.70
N GLY A 102 0.69 -0.41 9.00
CA GLY A 102 1.96 0.34 9.08
C GLY A 102 2.43 0.84 7.71
N ALA A 103 2.29 0.03 6.66
CA ALA A 103 2.59 0.43 5.29
C ALA A 103 1.67 1.58 4.85
N LEU A 104 0.38 1.50 5.15
CA LEU A 104 -0.58 2.56 4.84
C LEU A 104 -0.24 3.87 5.54
N ILE A 105 0.08 3.85 6.84
CA ILE A 105 0.54 5.04 7.58
C ILE A 105 1.80 5.64 6.92
N THR A 106 2.73 4.80 6.46
CA THR A 106 3.95 5.27 5.78
C THR A 106 3.62 5.94 4.45
N MET A 107 2.74 5.34 3.66
CA MET A 107 2.30 5.89 2.37
C MET A 107 1.55 7.22 2.55
N THR A 108 0.68 7.32 3.55
CA THR A 108 -0.09 8.55 3.80
C THR A 108 0.77 9.72 4.27
N LYS A 109 1.93 9.46 4.89
CA LYS A 109 2.88 10.52 5.28
C LYS A 109 3.59 11.17 4.08
N ARG A 110 3.64 10.50 2.94
CA ARG A 110 4.37 11.01 1.75
C ARG A 110 3.61 12.09 0.98
N LYS A 111 2.40 12.49 1.37
CA LYS A 111 1.59 13.59 0.78
C LYS A 111 1.44 13.57 -0.76
N TYR A 112 1.42 12.38 -1.38
CA TYR A 112 1.28 12.24 -2.84
C TYR A 112 -0.12 11.90 -3.30
N TYR A 113 -1.10 11.98 -2.42
CA TYR A 113 -2.51 11.75 -2.74
C TYR A 113 -3.31 13.03 -2.49
N LEU A 114 -4.46 13.06 -3.06
CA LEU A 114 -5.30 14.24 -3.16
C LEU A 114 -5.92 14.57 -1.79
N GLU A 115 -5.95 15.84 -1.44
CA GLU A 115 -6.41 16.34 -0.13
C GLU A 115 -7.86 15.93 0.18
N LYS A 116 -8.73 15.84 -0.85
CA LYS A 116 -10.13 15.40 -0.71
C LYS A 116 -10.25 13.94 -1.15
N SER A 117 -9.83 13.02 -0.31
CA SER A 117 -9.95 11.57 -0.59
C SER A 117 -10.66 10.80 0.52
N ILE A 118 -11.26 9.69 0.13
CA ILE A 118 -11.77 8.66 1.04
C ILE A 118 -10.90 7.42 0.82
N ILE A 119 -10.19 6.99 1.84
CA ILE A 119 -9.36 5.79 1.78
C ILE A 119 -10.23 4.58 2.10
N VAL A 120 -10.26 3.61 1.20
CA VAL A 120 -11.03 2.36 1.34
C VAL A 120 -10.08 1.20 1.54
N CYS A 121 -10.25 0.46 2.62
CA CYS A 121 -9.40 -0.68 2.96
C CYS A 121 -10.23 -1.91 3.33
N ASP A 122 -9.62 -3.08 3.17
CA ASP A 122 -10.21 -4.31 3.64
C ASP A 122 -9.99 -4.53 5.16
N ARG A 123 -10.45 -5.68 5.67
CA ARG A 123 -10.37 -6.05 7.10
C ARG A 123 -8.93 -6.26 7.60
N GLY A 124 -7.96 -6.48 6.74
CA GLY A 124 -6.54 -6.62 7.09
C GLY A 124 -5.95 -5.33 7.67
N TYR A 125 -6.55 -4.20 7.32
CA TYR A 125 -6.14 -2.87 7.78
C TYR A 125 -6.77 -2.43 9.10
N VAL A 126 -7.65 -3.21 9.71
CA VAL A 126 -8.28 -2.84 10.99
C VAL A 126 -7.23 -2.65 12.07
N SER A 127 -7.05 -1.42 12.51
CA SER A 127 -6.07 -1.02 13.53
C SER A 127 -6.50 0.27 14.18
N TYR A 128 -6.67 0.27 15.51
CA TYR A 128 -7.00 1.47 16.29
C TYR A 128 -5.98 2.60 16.07
N LYS A 129 -4.70 2.24 15.95
CA LYS A 129 -3.64 3.21 15.66
C LYS A 129 -3.82 3.87 14.28
N LEU A 130 -4.21 3.11 13.25
CA LEU A 130 -4.48 3.65 11.92
C LEU A 130 -5.70 4.57 11.94
N MET A 131 -6.78 4.14 12.59
CA MET A 131 -8.01 4.94 12.70
C MET A 131 -7.76 6.25 13.44
N ALA A 132 -7.02 6.22 14.56
CA ALA A 132 -6.64 7.40 15.31
C ALA A 132 -5.79 8.37 14.45
N ASP A 133 -4.79 7.86 13.69
CA ASP A 133 -3.96 8.66 12.78
C ASP A 133 -4.81 9.33 11.69
N PHE A 134 -5.82 8.63 11.17
CA PHE A 134 -6.73 9.20 10.17
C PHE A 134 -7.66 10.26 10.75
N ILE A 135 -8.22 10.03 11.93
CA ILE A 135 -9.09 11.01 12.62
C ILE A 135 -8.29 12.28 12.95
N GLU A 136 -7.09 12.13 13.51
CA GLU A 136 -6.21 13.26 13.85
C GLU A 136 -5.88 14.11 12.61
N LYS A 137 -5.72 13.47 11.44
CA LYS A 137 -5.42 14.17 10.17
C LYS A 137 -6.66 14.65 9.43
N GLY A 138 -7.86 14.40 9.92
CA GLY A 138 -9.10 14.69 9.19
C GLY A 138 -9.27 13.86 7.91
N GLN A 139 -8.56 12.72 7.80
CA GLN A 139 -8.63 11.84 6.64
C GLN A 139 -9.88 10.97 6.71
N LYS A 140 -10.75 11.07 5.69
CA LYS A 140 -11.92 10.20 5.58
C LYS A 140 -11.50 8.78 5.18
N PHE A 141 -12.13 7.79 5.80
CA PHE A 141 -11.82 6.37 5.50
C PHE A 141 -13.03 5.46 5.66
N VAL A 142 -12.99 4.34 4.97
CA VAL A 142 -13.90 3.20 5.12
C VAL A 142 -13.04 1.95 5.25
N ILE A 143 -13.15 1.26 6.38
CA ILE A 143 -12.44 -0.01 6.61
C ILE A 143 -13.48 -1.10 6.84
N ARG A 144 -13.45 -2.16 6.01
CA ARG A 144 -14.29 -3.32 6.22
C ARG A 144 -13.91 -3.98 7.54
N SER A 145 -14.86 -4.10 8.46
CA SER A 145 -14.66 -4.82 9.72
C SER A 145 -15.10 -6.29 9.60
N LYS A 146 -14.56 -7.17 10.44
CA LYS A 146 -15.23 -8.42 10.79
C LYS A 146 -16.45 -8.07 11.63
N ASP A 147 -17.46 -8.95 11.65
CA ASP A 147 -18.56 -8.82 12.60
C ASP A 147 -17.97 -8.71 14.01
N ILE A 148 -17.86 -7.49 14.48
CA ILE A 148 -17.55 -7.21 15.86
C ILE A 148 -18.84 -7.61 16.60
N ASN A 149 -18.72 -8.44 17.62
CA ASN A 149 -19.82 -8.66 18.56
C ASN A 149 -20.09 -7.31 19.24
N ILE A 150 -20.95 -6.51 18.61
CA ILE A 150 -21.29 -5.13 18.94
C ILE A 150 -21.85 -4.99 20.38
N ARG A 151 -22.18 -6.12 21.02
CA ARG A 151 -22.84 -6.13 22.32
C ARG A 151 -22.00 -5.62 23.50
N ASN A 152 -20.67 -5.55 23.38
CA ASN A 152 -19.82 -5.20 24.53
C ASN A 152 -18.93 -3.98 24.34
N ASP A 153 -18.82 -3.40 23.14
CA ASP A 153 -17.78 -2.38 22.87
C ASP A 153 -18.34 -0.99 22.50
N TYR A 154 -19.63 -0.82 22.47
CA TYR A 154 -20.23 0.49 22.27
C TYR A 154 -20.76 1.07 23.60
N PRO A 155 -20.43 2.33 23.93
CA PRO A 155 -21.13 3.03 24.97
C PRO A 155 -22.61 3.09 24.65
N SER A 156 -23.45 2.98 25.68
CA SER A 156 -24.92 2.93 25.57
C SER A 156 -25.57 4.23 25.06
N ASP A 157 -24.79 5.29 24.85
CA ASP A 157 -25.27 6.56 24.34
C ASP A 157 -25.11 6.62 22.82
N PRO A 158 -26.16 6.97 22.06
CA PRO A 158 -26.05 7.21 20.63
C PRO A 158 -25.13 8.42 20.43
N ALA A 159 -23.96 8.17 19.81
CA ALA A 159 -23.16 9.27 19.30
C ALA A 159 -23.94 9.91 18.15
N ASP A 160 -24.26 11.18 18.29
CA ASP A 160 -24.81 12.00 17.22
C ASP A 160 -23.78 12.03 16.07
N PHE A 161 -24.20 11.52 14.89
CA PHE A 161 -23.44 11.55 13.65
C PHE A 161 -23.79 12.81 12.86
#